data_c3405f2d64438d335a49947c66e31e34
#
_entry.id   c3405f2d64438d335a49947c66e31e34
#
_cell.length_a   1.000
_cell.length_b   1.000
_cell.length_c   1.000
_cell.angle_alpha   90.00
_cell.angle_beta   90.00
_cell.angle_gamma   90.00
#
_symmetry.space_group_name_H-M   'P 1'
#
loop_
_entity.id
_entity.type
_entity.pdbx_description
1 polymer ?
#
loop_
_entity_poly.entity_id
_entity_poly.type
_entity_poly.pdbx_seq_one_letter_code
_entity_poly.pdbx_strand_id
1 'polypeptide(L)'
;RQRQMCIRDRGGRYPYVYVDGIYLRRNWGGEFENVAILVAIAVNEDGYREVLGAAEGMKEDKASWVSFFQWLRGRGLDGVKLIVGDKCLGMLEAVGEVFPEAKYQRCTVHFYRNVFSVTPRSKVKLVAKMLKAIHAQESKKAAREKAKAVVEELRAMKLKEAAKKVEDGIEETLTYCDFPSEHWTRIRTNNVIERLNREIRRRTRVVGSFPDGNSALMLVCARLRHVAGTQWGNKKYMNMKHLEATLEDTSIAG
;
A
#
# COMPACT_ATOMS: atom_id res chain seq x y z
N ARG A 1 -2.00 -23.98 -14.64
CA ARG A 1 -3.11 -23.38 -13.85
C ARG A 1 -2.50 -22.72 -12.64
N GLN A 2 -2.44 -21.39 -12.63
CA GLN A 2 -2.01 -20.59 -11.47
C GLN A 2 -2.92 -20.94 -10.29
N ARG A 3 -2.38 -21.59 -9.26
CA ARG A 3 -3.09 -21.81 -8.01
C ARG A 3 -3.05 -20.51 -7.22
N GLN A 4 -4.12 -19.75 -7.29
CA GLN A 4 -4.32 -18.51 -6.58
C GLN A 4 -4.96 -18.78 -5.22
N MET A 5 -4.57 -18.02 -4.20
CA MET A 5 -5.17 -18.13 -2.87
C MET A 5 -6.55 -17.47 -2.88
N CYS A 6 -7.58 -18.24 -2.51
CA CYS A 6 -8.95 -17.77 -2.50
C CYS A 6 -9.20 -16.73 -1.39
N ILE A 7 -9.80 -15.59 -1.76
CA ILE A 7 -10.75 -14.91 -0.89
C ILE A 7 -11.83 -15.93 -0.55
N ARG A 8 -12.22 -16.06 0.70
CA ARG A 8 -13.47 -16.76 1.01
C ARG A 8 -14.58 -16.06 0.23
N ASP A 9 -15.48 -16.80 -0.42
CA ASP A 9 -16.66 -16.28 -1.11
C ASP A 9 -17.60 -15.61 -0.10
N ARG A 10 -17.17 -14.50 0.47
CA ARG A 10 -17.99 -13.59 1.27
C ARG A 10 -18.26 -12.40 0.40
N GLY A 11 -19.47 -12.33 -0.15
CA GLY A 11 -19.98 -11.10 -0.72
C GLY A 11 -19.91 -10.00 0.34
N GLY A 12 -19.12 -8.95 0.09
CA GLY A 12 -18.94 -7.83 1.01
C GLY A 12 -18.16 -6.72 0.32
N ARG A 13 -18.28 -5.52 0.85
CA ARG A 13 -17.53 -4.36 0.38
C ARG A 13 -16.21 -4.23 1.11
N TYR A 14 -15.18 -3.81 0.38
CA TYR A 14 -13.82 -3.63 0.86
C TYR A 14 -13.36 -2.18 0.60
N PRO A 15 -13.73 -1.22 1.44
CA PRO A 15 -13.44 0.19 1.19
C PRO A 15 -11.95 0.51 1.11
N TYR A 16 -11.11 -0.17 1.90
CA TYR A 16 -9.67 0.07 1.95
C TYR A 16 -8.90 -1.17 1.52
N VAL A 17 -8.06 -1.01 0.50
CA VAL A 17 -7.19 -2.06 -0.04
C VAL A 17 -5.75 -1.62 0.07
N TYR A 18 -4.88 -2.53 0.54
CA TYR A 18 -3.43 -2.32 0.65
C TYR A 18 -2.75 -3.30 -0.29
N VAL A 19 -1.82 -2.79 -1.08
CA VAL A 19 -1.10 -3.58 -2.07
C VAL A 19 0.40 -3.39 -1.94
N ASP A 20 1.16 -4.44 -2.24
CA ASP A 20 2.62 -4.42 -2.25
C ASP A 20 3.17 -5.55 -3.12
N GLY A 21 4.38 -5.37 -3.62
CA GLY A 21 5.15 -6.39 -4.33
C GLY A 21 6.27 -6.96 -3.45
N ILE A 22 6.43 -8.27 -3.47
CA ILE A 22 7.53 -8.97 -2.82
C ILE A 22 8.40 -9.59 -3.88
N TYR A 23 9.69 -9.26 -3.90
CA TYR A 23 10.65 -9.89 -4.78
C TYR A 23 11.31 -11.08 -4.09
N LEU A 24 11.22 -12.25 -4.73
CA LEU A 24 11.84 -13.50 -4.30
C LEU A 24 12.80 -13.98 -5.38
N ARG A 25 13.88 -14.65 -4.98
CA ARG A 25 14.84 -15.25 -5.91
C ARG A 25 14.34 -16.61 -6.37
N ARG A 26 14.32 -16.83 -7.66
CA ARG A 26 14.19 -18.17 -8.27
C ARG A 26 15.49 -18.57 -8.97
N ASN A 27 15.76 -19.85 -9.02
CA ASN A 27 16.84 -20.44 -9.81
C ASN A 27 16.24 -21.19 -10.99
N TRP A 28 16.59 -20.79 -12.18
CA TRP A 28 16.18 -21.45 -13.42
C TRP A 28 17.43 -21.79 -14.22
N GLY A 29 17.72 -23.09 -14.37
CA GLY A 29 18.87 -23.55 -15.17
C GLY A 29 20.23 -23.03 -14.74
N GLY A 30 20.41 -22.67 -13.47
CA GLY A 30 21.65 -22.07 -12.93
C GLY A 30 21.67 -20.55 -12.90
N GLU A 31 20.69 -19.88 -13.50
CA GLU A 31 20.54 -18.43 -13.45
C GLU A 31 19.54 -18.00 -12.36
N PHE A 32 19.88 -16.91 -11.67
CA PHE A 32 19.01 -16.35 -10.62
C PHE A 32 18.21 -15.19 -11.17
N GLU A 33 16.90 -15.30 -11.10
CA GLU A 33 15.98 -14.22 -11.43
C GLU A 33 15.15 -13.80 -10.20
N ASN A 34 14.68 -12.57 -10.21
CA ASN A 34 13.71 -12.09 -9.24
C ASN A 34 12.28 -12.31 -9.78
N VAL A 35 11.46 -12.96 -8.97
CA VAL A 35 10.03 -13.11 -9.21
C VAL A 35 9.29 -12.11 -8.31
N ALA A 36 8.40 -11.33 -8.89
CA ALA A 36 7.50 -10.47 -8.14
C ALA A 36 6.28 -11.26 -7.68
N ILE A 37 5.98 -11.25 -6.40
CA ILE A 37 4.71 -11.74 -5.86
C ILE A 37 3.91 -10.53 -5.42
N LEU A 38 2.81 -10.28 -6.12
CA LEU A 38 1.87 -9.22 -5.80
C LEU A 38 0.94 -9.70 -4.69
N VAL A 39 0.76 -8.89 -3.65
CA VAL A 39 -0.06 -9.21 -2.49
C VAL A 39 -1.07 -8.10 -2.25
N ALA A 40 -2.30 -8.47 -1.95
CA ALA A 40 -3.35 -7.54 -1.55
C ALA A 40 -4.03 -8.00 -0.25
N ILE A 41 -4.23 -7.05 0.64
CA ILE A 41 -5.07 -7.19 1.83
C ILE A 41 -6.07 -6.04 1.86
N ALA A 42 -7.18 -6.22 2.57
CA ALA A 42 -8.21 -5.20 2.66
C ALA A 42 -8.77 -5.09 4.08
N VAL A 43 -9.48 -4.00 4.31
CA VAL A 43 -10.40 -3.84 5.43
C VAL A 43 -11.81 -3.91 4.87
N ASN A 44 -12.63 -4.84 5.38
CA ASN A 44 -14.00 -5.00 4.98
C ASN A 44 -14.92 -3.96 5.64
N GLU A 45 -16.19 -3.94 5.24
CA GLU A 45 -17.19 -3.00 5.76
C GLU A 45 -17.45 -3.11 7.27
N ASP A 46 -17.16 -4.27 7.88
CA ASP A 46 -17.26 -4.48 9.32
C ASP A 46 -16.00 -4.02 10.09
N GLY A 47 -14.92 -3.65 9.37
CA GLY A 47 -13.67 -3.17 9.92
C GLY A 47 -12.65 -4.25 10.26
N TYR A 48 -12.80 -5.46 9.73
CA TYR A 48 -11.81 -6.53 9.86
C TYR A 48 -10.86 -6.57 8.68
N ARG A 49 -9.63 -7.04 8.95
CA ARG A 49 -8.63 -7.23 7.90
C ARG A 49 -8.81 -8.60 7.25
N GLU A 50 -8.71 -8.60 5.93
CA GLU A 50 -8.77 -9.83 5.16
C GLU A 50 -7.62 -9.86 4.15
N VAL A 51 -7.04 -11.04 3.94
CA VAL A 51 -6.10 -11.29 2.84
C VAL A 51 -6.93 -11.53 1.60
N LEU A 52 -6.81 -10.64 0.60
CA LEU A 52 -7.52 -10.78 -0.66
C LEU A 52 -6.89 -11.81 -1.57
N GLY A 53 -5.56 -11.79 -1.67
CA GLY A 53 -4.86 -12.75 -2.48
C GLY A 53 -3.39 -12.41 -2.73
N ALA A 54 -2.72 -13.35 -3.40
CA ALA A 54 -1.40 -13.17 -3.93
C ALA A 54 -1.32 -13.81 -5.32
N ALA A 55 -0.54 -13.19 -6.21
CA ALA A 55 -0.30 -13.69 -7.56
C ALA A 55 1.16 -13.46 -7.97
N GLU A 56 1.67 -14.34 -8.82
CA GLU A 56 2.96 -14.12 -9.46
C GLU A 56 2.80 -13.06 -10.55
N GLY A 57 3.66 -12.04 -10.54
CA GLY A 57 3.85 -11.10 -11.62
C GLY A 57 5.25 -11.28 -12.21
N MET A 58 5.39 -11.07 -13.50
CA MET A 58 6.73 -11.08 -14.13
C MET A 58 7.59 -9.94 -13.59
N LYS A 59 6.95 -8.77 -13.42
CA LYS A 59 7.49 -7.54 -12.81
C LYS A 59 6.34 -6.80 -12.16
N GLU A 60 6.65 -5.70 -11.45
CA GLU A 60 5.62 -4.74 -11.02
C GLU A 60 5.24 -3.78 -12.16
N ASP A 61 4.91 -4.35 -13.33
CA ASP A 61 4.45 -3.60 -14.49
C ASP A 61 2.91 -3.44 -14.53
N LYS A 62 2.43 -2.60 -15.42
CA LYS A 62 1.00 -2.34 -15.59
C LYS A 62 0.22 -3.63 -15.87
N ALA A 63 0.71 -4.48 -16.77
CA ALA A 63 0.00 -5.68 -17.19
C ALA A 63 -0.19 -6.67 -16.04
N SER A 64 0.83 -6.86 -15.21
CA SER A 64 0.77 -7.72 -14.03
C SER A 64 -0.21 -7.17 -12.98
N TRP A 65 -0.21 -5.87 -12.72
CA TRP A 65 -1.15 -5.24 -11.80
C TRP A 65 -2.59 -5.25 -12.34
N VAL A 66 -2.82 -4.98 -13.62
CA VAL A 66 -4.16 -5.06 -14.23
C VAL A 66 -4.71 -6.47 -14.11
N SER A 67 -3.94 -7.49 -14.49
CA SER A 67 -4.35 -8.89 -14.38
C SER A 67 -4.67 -9.28 -12.93
N PHE A 68 -3.86 -8.82 -11.97
CA PHE A 68 -4.08 -9.08 -10.55
C PHE A 68 -5.35 -8.42 -10.04
N PHE A 69 -5.58 -7.16 -10.35
CA PHE A 69 -6.78 -6.43 -9.94
C PHE A 69 -8.05 -6.95 -10.60
N GLN A 70 -8.01 -7.29 -11.88
CA GLN A 70 -9.12 -7.93 -12.58
C GLN A 70 -9.48 -9.28 -11.97
N TRP A 71 -8.46 -10.08 -11.60
CA TRP A 71 -8.66 -11.33 -10.93
C TRP A 71 -9.32 -11.13 -9.55
N LEU A 72 -8.88 -10.15 -8.75
CA LEU A 72 -9.50 -9.83 -7.46
C LEU A 72 -10.97 -9.40 -7.63
N ARG A 73 -11.27 -8.57 -8.64
CA ARG A 73 -12.67 -8.17 -8.97
C ARG A 73 -13.52 -9.37 -9.37
N GLY A 74 -13.00 -10.23 -10.23
CA GLY A 74 -13.69 -11.45 -10.64
C GLY A 74 -13.99 -12.41 -9.49
N ARG A 75 -13.30 -12.25 -8.35
CA ARG A 75 -13.51 -13.01 -7.12
C ARG A 75 -14.33 -12.28 -6.05
N GLY A 76 -14.94 -11.18 -6.39
CA GLY A 76 -15.88 -10.47 -5.53
C GLY A 76 -15.30 -9.25 -4.79
N LEU A 77 -14.10 -8.76 -5.17
CA LEU A 77 -13.61 -7.47 -4.66
C LEU A 77 -14.47 -6.34 -5.21
N ASP A 78 -15.20 -5.68 -4.32
CA ASP A 78 -16.10 -4.58 -4.66
C ASP A 78 -16.06 -3.47 -3.60
N GLY A 79 -16.61 -2.30 -3.94
CA GLY A 79 -16.75 -1.16 -3.03
C GLY A 79 -15.42 -0.49 -2.64
N VAL A 80 -14.36 -0.67 -3.44
CA VAL A 80 -13.04 -0.09 -3.17
C VAL A 80 -13.09 1.42 -3.29
N LYS A 81 -12.72 2.12 -2.21
CA LYS A 81 -12.67 3.58 -2.13
C LYS A 81 -11.26 4.13 -2.10
N LEU A 82 -10.34 3.39 -1.51
CA LEU A 82 -8.94 3.77 -1.37
C LEU A 82 -8.02 2.58 -1.58
N ILE A 83 -7.00 2.77 -2.42
CA ILE A 83 -5.88 1.84 -2.57
C ILE A 83 -4.64 2.48 -2.00
N VAL A 84 -4.00 1.80 -1.05
CA VAL A 84 -2.76 2.24 -0.39
C VAL A 84 -1.59 1.39 -0.87
N GLY A 85 -0.55 2.04 -1.35
CA GLY A 85 0.64 1.34 -1.85
C GLY A 85 1.86 2.24 -1.94
N ASP A 86 2.98 1.68 -2.38
CA ASP A 86 4.14 2.48 -2.79
C ASP A 86 3.93 3.03 -4.22
N LYS A 87 4.73 4.03 -4.59
CA LYS A 87 4.65 4.59 -5.94
C LYS A 87 5.28 3.65 -6.95
N CYS A 88 4.42 3.01 -7.72
CA CYS A 88 4.77 2.21 -8.89
C CYS A 88 3.88 2.68 -10.06
N LEU A 89 4.47 3.17 -11.15
CA LEU A 89 3.71 3.71 -12.27
C LEU A 89 2.75 2.68 -12.86
N GLY A 90 3.19 1.44 -13.03
CA GLY A 90 2.35 0.36 -13.54
C GLY A 90 1.14 0.08 -12.66
N MET A 91 1.32 0.15 -11.33
CA MET A 91 0.20 -0.01 -10.38
C MET A 91 -0.77 1.18 -10.45
N LEU A 92 -0.28 2.41 -10.55
CA LEU A 92 -1.14 3.60 -10.66
C LEU A 92 -2.00 3.56 -11.91
N GLU A 93 -1.41 3.21 -13.04
CA GLU A 93 -2.15 3.04 -14.30
C GLU A 93 -3.20 1.92 -14.20
N ALA A 94 -2.86 0.80 -13.55
CA ALA A 94 -3.77 -0.31 -13.33
C ALA A 94 -4.94 0.07 -12.40
N VAL A 95 -4.69 0.86 -11.35
CA VAL A 95 -5.74 1.39 -10.47
C VAL A 95 -6.72 2.25 -11.28
N GLY A 96 -6.22 3.17 -12.09
CA GLY A 96 -7.05 4.02 -12.95
C GLY A 96 -7.91 3.23 -13.93
N GLU A 97 -7.40 2.10 -14.45
CA GLU A 97 -8.11 1.25 -15.40
C GLU A 97 -9.14 0.33 -14.73
N VAL A 98 -8.78 -0.32 -13.62
CA VAL A 98 -9.61 -1.36 -12.99
C VAL A 98 -10.51 -0.81 -11.90
N PHE A 99 -10.07 0.22 -11.18
CA PHE A 99 -10.80 0.86 -10.09
C PHE A 99 -10.87 2.39 -10.28
N PRO A 100 -11.53 2.89 -11.35
CA PRO A 100 -11.56 4.33 -11.67
C PRO A 100 -12.20 5.19 -10.57
N GLU A 101 -13.06 4.61 -9.74
CA GLU A 101 -13.74 5.26 -8.62
C GLU A 101 -12.87 5.32 -7.34
N ALA A 102 -11.80 4.51 -7.26
CA ALA A 102 -10.95 4.44 -6.10
C ALA A 102 -9.89 5.55 -6.12
N LYS A 103 -9.64 6.16 -4.94
CA LYS A 103 -8.53 7.07 -4.76
C LYS A 103 -7.25 6.27 -4.45
N TYR A 104 -6.12 6.86 -4.78
CA TYR A 104 -4.80 6.30 -4.46
C TYR A 104 -4.14 7.09 -3.33
N GLN A 105 -3.62 6.38 -2.33
CA GLN A 105 -2.79 6.91 -1.25
C GLN A 105 -1.38 6.35 -1.37
N ARG A 106 -0.40 7.21 -1.59
CA ARG A 106 1.00 6.83 -1.47
C ARG A 106 1.38 6.63 -0.01
N CYS A 107 2.00 5.50 0.31
CA CYS A 107 2.50 5.22 1.65
C CYS A 107 3.48 6.31 2.12
N THR A 108 3.16 7.00 3.23
CA THR A 108 4.00 8.08 3.76
C THR A 108 5.38 7.58 4.19
N VAL A 109 5.51 6.35 4.66
CA VAL A 109 6.80 5.75 5.06
C VAL A 109 7.72 5.58 3.87
N HIS A 110 7.22 5.04 2.75
CA HIS A 110 7.99 4.91 1.51
C HIS A 110 8.34 6.27 0.91
N PHE A 111 7.41 7.22 0.97
CA PHE A 111 7.68 8.60 0.56
C PHE A 111 8.83 9.21 1.38
N TYR A 112 8.81 9.05 2.72
CA TYR A 112 9.92 9.55 3.56
C TYR A 112 11.24 8.90 3.20
N ARG A 113 11.29 7.58 3.01
CA ARG A 113 12.50 6.86 2.57
C ARG A 113 13.03 7.39 1.25
N ASN A 114 12.12 7.72 0.32
CA ASN A 114 12.49 8.30 -0.97
C ASN A 114 13.13 9.69 -0.81
N VAL A 115 12.61 10.54 0.09
CA VAL A 115 13.23 11.85 0.40
C VAL A 115 14.57 11.64 1.11
N PHE A 116 14.68 10.70 2.05
CA PHE A 116 15.93 10.41 2.76
C PHE A 116 17.04 9.89 1.85
N SER A 117 16.71 9.20 0.76
CA SER A 117 17.69 8.67 -0.18
C SER A 117 18.55 9.76 -0.85
N VAL A 118 18.06 10.99 -0.89
CA VAL A 118 18.76 12.17 -1.43
C VAL A 118 19.15 13.19 -0.34
N THR A 119 19.02 12.79 0.92
CA THR A 119 19.30 13.66 2.08
C THR A 119 20.61 13.19 2.74
N PRO A 120 21.57 14.10 3.03
CA PRO A 120 22.77 13.77 3.77
C PRO A 120 22.43 13.14 5.14
N ARG A 121 23.17 12.10 5.55
CA ARG A 121 22.91 11.33 6.79
C ARG A 121 22.77 12.22 8.03
N SER A 122 23.60 13.26 8.14
CA SER A 122 23.56 14.23 9.23
C SER A 122 22.27 15.03 9.34
N LYS A 123 21.54 15.18 8.22
CA LYS A 123 20.30 15.96 8.12
C LYS A 123 19.02 15.13 8.17
N VAL A 124 19.11 13.80 8.01
CA VAL A 124 17.94 12.90 7.94
C VAL A 124 17.01 13.06 9.15
N LYS A 125 17.56 13.16 10.38
CA LYS A 125 16.72 13.34 11.58
C LYS A 125 15.91 14.61 11.56
N LEU A 126 16.50 15.71 11.08
CA LEU A 126 15.83 17.01 10.96
C LEU A 126 14.76 16.95 9.86
N VAL A 127 15.10 16.47 8.68
CA VAL A 127 14.16 16.31 7.57
C VAL A 127 12.99 15.38 7.95
N ALA A 128 13.25 14.31 8.71
CA ALA A 128 12.19 13.43 9.21
C ALA A 128 11.19 14.16 10.13
N LYS A 129 11.65 15.07 10.98
CA LYS A 129 10.76 15.91 11.81
C LYS A 129 9.90 16.82 10.94
N MET A 130 10.50 17.45 9.92
CA MET A 130 9.79 18.33 8.99
C MET A 130 8.70 17.59 8.22
N LEU A 131 9.00 16.41 7.66
CA LEU A 131 8.03 15.59 6.93
C LEU A 131 6.89 15.10 7.83
N LYS A 132 7.21 14.65 9.06
CA LYS A 132 6.20 14.25 10.04
C LYS A 132 5.27 15.41 10.42
N ALA A 133 5.78 16.65 10.48
CA ALA A 133 4.98 17.82 10.77
C ALA A 133 3.93 18.09 9.68
N ILE A 134 4.21 17.76 8.40
CA ILE A 134 3.22 17.85 7.31
C ILE A 134 2.05 16.90 7.58
N HIS A 135 2.34 15.63 7.90
CA HIS A 135 1.33 14.60 8.13
C HIS A 135 0.73 14.60 9.55
N ALA A 136 1.12 15.55 10.40
CA ALA A 136 0.53 15.79 11.70
C ALA A 136 -0.55 16.88 11.69
N GLN A 137 -0.77 17.52 10.54
CA GLN A 137 -1.77 18.58 10.41
C GLN A 137 -3.20 18.03 10.45
N GLU A 138 -4.11 18.86 10.90
CA GLU A 138 -5.52 18.53 11.14
C GLU A 138 -6.41 18.58 9.88
N SER A 139 -5.89 19.11 8.77
CA SER A 139 -6.63 19.20 7.52
C SER A 139 -5.69 19.11 6.31
N LYS A 140 -6.26 18.75 5.16
CA LYS A 140 -5.52 18.69 3.90
C LYS A 140 -4.96 20.06 3.51
N LYS A 141 -5.71 21.13 3.76
CA LYS A 141 -5.28 22.52 3.51
C LYS A 141 -4.07 22.86 4.37
N ALA A 142 -4.16 22.65 5.67
CA ALA A 142 -3.04 22.90 6.60
C ALA A 142 -1.81 22.06 6.25
N ALA A 143 -1.99 20.79 5.85
CA ALA A 143 -0.90 19.94 5.41
C ALA A 143 -0.22 20.47 4.14
N ARG A 144 -0.97 20.96 3.15
CA ARG A 144 -0.43 21.60 1.94
C ARG A 144 0.37 22.89 2.26
N GLU A 145 -0.16 23.72 3.14
CA GLU A 145 0.53 24.94 3.58
C GLU A 145 1.83 24.59 4.31
N LYS A 146 1.79 23.61 5.20
CA LYS A 146 2.98 23.12 5.90
C LYS A 146 4.00 22.53 4.93
N ALA A 147 3.55 21.78 3.91
CA ALA A 147 4.42 21.22 2.90
C ALA A 147 5.17 22.30 2.10
N LYS A 148 4.49 23.38 1.71
CA LYS A 148 5.12 24.54 1.05
C LYS A 148 6.20 25.15 1.93
N ALA A 149 5.91 25.37 3.22
CA ALA A 149 6.90 25.90 4.16
C ALA A 149 8.11 24.97 4.31
N VAL A 150 7.90 23.67 4.37
CA VAL A 150 8.96 22.65 4.44
C VAL A 150 9.83 22.67 3.16
N VAL A 151 9.22 22.79 1.99
CA VAL A 151 9.96 22.89 0.71
C VAL A 151 10.89 24.10 0.72
N GLU A 152 10.40 25.28 1.14
CA GLU A 152 11.22 26.50 1.23
C GLU A 152 12.36 26.35 2.25
N GLU A 153 12.09 25.74 3.40
CA GLU A 153 13.10 25.48 4.42
C GLU A 153 14.19 24.51 3.91
N LEU A 154 13.80 23.46 3.20
CA LEU A 154 14.75 22.52 2.56
C LEU A 154 15.61 23.22 1.50
N ARG A 155 15.03 24.14 0.72
CA ARG A 155 15.78 24.96 -0.24
C ARG A 155 16.78 25.89 0.46
N ALA A 156 16.38 26.54 1.54
CA ALA A 156 17.26 27.36 2.37
C ALA A 156 18.42 26.57 2.97
N MET A 157 18.18 25.31 3.31
CA MET A 157 19.21 24.38 3.77
C MET A 157 20.07 23.79 2.65
N LYS A 158 19.92 24.28 1.40
CA LYS A 158 20.60 23.77 0.18
C LYS A 158 20.30 22.28 -0.14
N LEU A 159 19.19 21.76 0.35
CA LEU A 159 18.71 20.39 0.08
C LEU A 159 17.74 20.39 -1.12
N LYS A 160 18.20 20.83 -2.28
CA LYS A 160 17.37 21.04 -3.48
C LYS A 160 16.66 19.76 -3.96
N GLU A 161 17.36 18.62 -3.96
CA GLU A 161 16.80 17.34 -4.39
C GLU A 161 15.71 16.84 -3.42
N ALA A 162 15.92 16.99 -2.13
CA ALA A 162 14.92 16.67 -1.11
C ALA A 162 13.69 17.57 -1.25
N ALA A 163 13.89 18.88 -1.43
CA ALA A 163 12.81 19.85 -1.67
C ALA A 163 11.98 19.45 -2.90
N LYS A 164 12.64 19.13 -4.02
CA LYS A 164 11.97 18.69 -5.24
C LYS A 164 11.15 17.43 -5.04
N LYS A 165 11.70 16.41 -4.37
CA LYS A 165 10.95 15.18 -4.06
C LYS A 165 9.71 15.43 -3.21
N VAL A 166 9.78 16.36 -2.27
CA VAL A 166 8.61 16.75 -1.46
C VAL A 166 7.60 17.49 -2.34
N GLU A 167 8.01 18.48 -3.11
CA GLU A 167 7.14 19.26 -3.98
C GLU A 167 6.40 18.36 -4.99
N ASP A 168 7.12 17.45 -5.66
CA ASP A 168 6.57 16.57 -6.71
C ASP A 168 5.68 15.43 -6.15
N GLY A 169 5.86 15.03 -4.92
CA GLY A 169 5.24 13.79 -4.40
C GLY A 169 4.31 13.96 -3.21
N ILE A 170 4.23 15.13 -2.61
CA ILE A 170 3.48 15.31 -1.35
C ILE A 170 1.98 15.11 -1.53
N GLU A 171 1.41 15.55 -2.63
CA GLU A 171 -0.04 15.51 -2.86
C GLU A 171 -0.58 14.07 -2.85
N GLU A 172 0.14 13.13 -3.44
CA GLU A 172 -0.21 11.71 -3.44
C GLU A 172 -0.22 11.09 -2.03
N THR A 173 0.45 11.73 -1.07
CA THR A 173 0.54 11.29 0.33
C THR A 173 -0.55 11.88 1.22
N LEU A 174 -1.36 12.82 0.71
CA LEU A 174 -2.39 13.54 1.46
C LEU A 174 -3.81 13.08 1.13
N THR A 175 -3.98 12.06 0.30
CA THR A 175 -5.28 11.52 -0.08
C THR A 175 -6.07 11.01 1.13
N TYR A 176 -5.39 10.50 2.16
CA TYR A 176 -6.02 10.03 3.39
C TYR A 176 -6.87 11.11 4.08
N CYS A 177 -6.55 12.39 3.87
CA CYS A 177 -7.31 13.51 4.44
C CYS A 177 -8.75 13.61 3.89
N ASP A 178 -9.05 12.95 2.78
CA ASP A 178 -10.41 12.88 2.20
C ASP A 178 -11.29 11.83 2.90
N PHE A 179 -10.77 11.15 3.92
CA PHE A 179 -11.42 10.09 4.69
C PHE A 179 -11.53 10.48 6.16
N PRO A 180 -12.34 9.77 6.97
CA PRO A 180 -12.51 10.08 8.39
C PRO A 180 -11.18 10.16 9.14
N SER A 181 -11.02 11.16 9.99
CA SER A 181 -9.78 11.42 10.72
C SER A 181 -9.37 10.26 11.64
N GLU A 182 -10.32 9.50 12.15
CA GLU A 182 -10.13 8.30 12.97
C GLU A 182 -9.42 7.18 12.21
N HIS A 183 -9.50 7.19 10.86
CA HIS A 183 -8.85 6.21 10.00
C HIS A 183 -7.44 6.62 9.56
N TRP A 184 -7.10 7.90 9.61
CA TRP A 184 -5.88 8.47 9.00
C TRP A 184 -4.59 7.73 9.34
N THR A 185 -4.38 7.39 10.61
CA THR A 185 -3.15 6.70 11.05
C THR A 185 -2.98 5.31 10.43
N ARG A 186 -4.08 4.70 9.99
CA ARG A 186 -4.10 3.33 9.44
C ARG A 186 -4.10 3.28 7.93
N ILE A 187 -4.60 4.34 7.27
CA ILE A 187 -4.72 4.39 5.81
C ILE A 187 -3.62 5.21 5.12
N ARG A 188 -2.86 6.04 5.85
CA ARG A 188 -1.76 6.81 5.28
C ARG A 188 -0.45 6.03 5.12
N THR A 189 -0.39 4.82 5.64
CA THR A 189 0.79 3.96 5.58
C THR A 189 0.43 2.55 5.12
N ASN A 190 1.39 1.85 4.57
CA ASN A 190 1.28 0.45 4.17
C ASN A 190 1.76 -0.52 5.27
N ASN A 191 1.83 -0.08 6.53
CA ASN A 191 2.39 -0.85 7.64
C ASN A 191 1.69 -2.18 7.87
N VAL A 192 0.40 -2.26 7.55
CA VAL A 192 -0.40 -3.47 7.72
C VAL A 192 0.08 -4.60 6.82
N ILE A 193 0.47 -4.30 5.58
CA ILE A 193 1.01 -5.26 4.63
C ILE A 193 2.54 -5.41 4.78
N GLU A 194 3.26 -4.33 5.12
CA GLU A 194 4.71 -4.40 5.35
C GLU A 194 5.09 -5.37 6.47
N ARG A 195 4.31 -5.39 7.56
CA ARG A 195 4.52 -6.33 8.66
C ARG A 195 4.35 -7.78 8.19
N LEU A 196 3.34 -8.03 7.37
CA LEU A 196 3.07 -9.32 6.76
C LEU A 196 4.20 -9.73 5.82
N ASN A 197 4.63 -8.82 4.93
CA ASN A 197 5.71 -9.05 3.98
C ASN A 197 7.06 -9.30 4.68
N ARG A 198 7.31 -8.67 5.82
CA ARG A 198 8.50 -8.94 6.64
C ARG A 198 8.52 -10.38 7.16
N GLU A 199 7.38 -10.87 7.60
CA GLU A 199 7.23 -12.26 8.07
C GLU A 199 7.41 -13.27 6.92
N ILE A 200 6.86 -12.96 5.74
CA ILE A 200 7.06 -13.76 4.53
C ILE A 200 8.56 -13.79 4.17
N ARG A 201 9.21 -12.63 4.08
CA ARG A 201 10.64 -12.54 3.74
C ARG A 201 11.52 -13.28 4.74
N ARG A 202 11.19 -13.28 6.02
CA ARG A 202 11.92 -14.04 7.04
C ARG A 202 11.90 -15.54 6.75
N ARG A 203 10.79 -16.06 6.29
CA ARG A 203 10.61 -17.47 5.94
C ARG A 203 11.25 -17.82 4.60
N THR A 204 11.10 -16.96 3.61
CA THR A 204 11.68 -17.20 2.28
C THR A 204 13.20 -17.13 2.26
N ARG A 205 13.83 -16.35 3.16
CA ARG A 205 15.30 -16.31 3.31
C ARG A 205 15.89 -17.66 3.73
N VAL A 206 15.16 -18.46 4.49
CA VAL A 206 15.63 -19.79 4.92
C VAL A 206 15.67 -20.75 3.73
N VAL A 207 14.78 -20.59 2.77
CA VAL A 207 14.74 -21.40 1.54
C VAL A 207 15.86 -21.01 0.56
N GLY A 208 16.26 -19.72 0.59
CA GLY A 208 17.30 -19.17 -0.27
C GLY A 208 16.81 -18.87 -1.68
N SER A 209 16.59 -19.88 -2.52
CA SER A 209 16.04 -19.74 -3.86
C SER A 209 14.93 -20.77 -4.12
N PHE A 210 13.99 -20.42 -4.98
CA PHE A 210 12.88 -21.30 -5.38
C PHE A 210 13.17 -21.91 -6.75
N PRO A 211 12.72 -23.15 -7.00
CA PRO A 211 12.87 -23.77 -8.32
C PRO A 211 12.04 -23.07 -9.39
N ASP A 212 10.90 -22.50 -9.00
CA ASP A 212 10.00 -21.75 -9.88
C ASP A 212 9.16 -20.72 -9.11
N GLY A 213 8.46 -19.86 -9.85
CA GLY A 213 7.58 -18.85 -9.26
C GLY A 213 6.37 -19.45 -8.53
N ASN A 214 5.88 -20.60 -8.99
CA ASN A 214 4.75 -21.28 -8.34
C ASN A 214 5.11 -21.78 -6.94
N SER A 215 6.30 -22.34 -6.75
CA SER A 215 6.82 -22.76 -5.44
C SER A 215 6.95 -21.58 -4.49
N ALA A 216 7.42 -20.45 -4.98
CA ALA A 216 7.48 -19.19 -4.22
C ALA A 216 6.08 -18.72 -3.84
N LEU A 217 5.14 -18.70 -4.78
CA LEU A 217 3.75 -18.32 -4.55
C LEU A 217 3.07 -19.23 -3.51
N MET A 218 3.28 -20.55 -3.59
CA MET A 218 2.71 -21.51 -2.64
C MET A 218 3.17 -21.24 -1.20
N LEU A 219 4.46 -20.96 -0.97
CA LEU A 219 4.97 -20.62 0.35
C LEU A 219 4.37 -19.31 0.87
N VAL A 220 4.29 -18.30 0.01
CA VAL A 220 3.64 -17.03 0.34
C VAL A 220 2.17 -17.24 0.72
N CYS A 221 1.42 -17.97 -0.09
CA CYS A 221 0.01 -18.28 0.16
C CYS A 221 -0.21 -19.08 1.46
N ALA A 222 0.63 -20.08 1.74
CA ALA A 222 0.58 -20.84 3.00
C ALA A 222 0.77 -19.91 4.21
N ARG A 223 1.71 -18.98 4.12
CA ARG A 223 1.96 -17.99 5.18
C ARG A 223 0.83 -16.99 5.36
N LEU A 224 0.27 -16.50 4.27
CA LEU A 224 -0.88 -15.59 4.29
C LEU A 224 -2.10 -16.25 4.95
N ARG A 225 -2.39 -17.52 4.61
CA ARG A 225 -3.48 -18.30 5.27
C ARG A 225 -3.26 -18.44 6.76
N HIS A 226 -2.02 -18.75 7.16
CA HIS A 226 -1.70 -18.87 8.58
C HIS A 226 -1.97 -17.57 9.33
N VAL A 227 -1.51 -16.43 8.81
CA VAL A 227 -1.70 -15.11 9.42
C VAL A 227 -3.18 -14.73 9.46
N ALA A 228 -3.93 -14.97 8.39
CA ALA A 228 -5.37 -14.69 8.32
C ALA A 228 -6.18 -15.47 9.38
N GLY A 229 -5.73 -16.67 9.78
CA GLY A 229 -6.35 -17.48 10.83
C GLY A 229 -5.99 -17.08 12.26
N THR A 230 -5.06 -16.15 12.45
CA THR A 230 -4.64 -15.66 13.77
C THR A 230 -5.50 -14.48 14.25
N GLN A 231 -5.18 -13.93 15.42
CA GLN A 231 -5.78 -12.69 15.92
C GLN A 231 -5.67 -11.52 14.93
N TRP A 232 -4.73 -11.57 13.99
CA TRP A 232 -4.58 -10.54 12.97
C TRP A 232 -5.85 -10.38 12.11
N GLY A 233 -6.47 -11.46 11.68
CA GLY A 233 -7.72 -11.44 10.90
C GLY A 233 -9.00 -11.36 11.78
N ASN A 234 -8.92 -11.85 13.01
CA ASN A 234 -10.08 -11.99 13.90
C ASN A 234 -10.32 -10.76 14.80
N LYS A 235 -9.36 -9.83 14.87
CA LYS A 235 -9.48 -8.60 15.65
C LYS A 235 -9.96 -7.45 14.78
N LYS A 236 -11.02 -6.77 15.22
CA LYS A 236 -11.51 -5.54 14.57
C LYS A 236 -10.37 -4.51 14.48
N TYR A 237 -10.14 -4.00 13.28
CA TYR A 237 -9.02 -3.11 12.96
C TYR A 237 -9.42 -1.64 12.96
N MET A 238 -10.61 -1.32 12.47
CA MET A 238 -11.18 0.02 12.42
C MET A 238 -12.69 0.00 12.71
N ASN A 239 -13.21 1.16 13.11
CA ASN A 239 -14.64 1.40 13.18
C ASN A 239 -15.12 2.02 11.86
N MET A 240 -15.80 1.27 11.01
CA MET A 240 -16.20 1.70 9.68
C MET A 240 -17.43 2.62 9.66
N LYS A 241 -18.15 2.77 10.79
CA LYS A 241 -19.29 3.71 10.91
C LYS A 241 -18.90 5.16 10.59
N HIS A 242 -17.65 5.54 10.87
CA HIS A 242 -17.15 6.88 10.54
C HIS A 242 -17.10 7.11 9.02
N LEU A 243 -16.79 6.07 8.23
CA LEU A 243 -16.78 6.17 6.77
C LEU A 243 -18.19 6.28 6.20
N GLU A 244 -19.15 5.53 6.74
CA GLU A 244 -20.55 5.58 6.34
C GLU A 244 -21.13 7.00 6.55
N ALA A 245 -20.92 7.58 7.73
CA ALA A 245 -21.35 8.94 8.06
C ALA A 245 -20.77 9.99 7.09
N THR A 246 -19.49 9.89 6.75
CA THR A 246 -18.85 10.83 5.81
C THR A 246 -19.40 10.73 4.39
N LEU A 247 -19.83 9.53 3.97
CA LEU A 247 -20.43 9.31 2.65
C LEU A 247 -21.87 9.83 2.58
N GLU A 248 -22.63 9.73 3.69
CA GLU A 248 -23.99 10.28 3.79
C GLU A 248 -23.95 11.82 3.74
N ASP A 249 -23.04 12.46 4.47
CA ASP A 249 -22.87 13.93 4.45
C ASP A 249 -22.53 14.47 3.06
N THR A 250 -21.72 13.74 2.29
CA THR A 250 -21.37 14.13 0.91
C THR A 250 -22.52 13.95 -0.07
N SER A 251 -23.44 13.02 0.18
CA SER A 251 -24.60 12.78 -0.68
C SER A 251 -25.73 13.81 -0.45
N ILE A 252 -25.75 14.49 0.69
CA ILE A 252 -26.72 15.53 1.04
C ILE A 252 -26.28 16.92 0.52
N ALA A 253 -24.98 17.09 0.27
CA ALA A 253 -24.38 18.36 -0.18
C ALA A 253 -24.25 18.50 -1.71
N GLY A 254 -24.70 17.52 -2.50
CA GLY A 254 -24.75 17.52 -3.96
C GLY A 254 -26.17 17.51 -4.47
#